data_c649e1311fb621c58facdb2ed2b7603c
#
_entry.id   c649e1311fb621c58facdb2ed2b7603c
#
_cell.length_a   1.000
_cell.length_b   1.000
_cell.length_c   1.000
_cell.angle_alpha   90.00
_cell.angle_beta   90.00
_cell.angle_gamma   90.00
#
_symmetry.space_group_name_H-M   'P 1'
#
loop_
_entity.id
_entity.type
_entity.pdbx_description
1 polymer ?
#
loop_
_entity_poly.entity_id
_entity_poly.type
_entity_poly.pdbx_seq_one_letter_code
_entity_poly.pdbx_strand_id
1 'polypeptide(L)'
;MSNDLKSESYLPTLNAIELKEVVEFGLLSVRGDLGSKEIVDSLKSSTGLVTPAVRRFASKGKVEVFWMSNDELLIKAPSKAIVGIETKMLKELRDFHSSVVNISDSRSLFTIKGALSRDILGKLCPVNFDKNIFKIGDFRRTRMAQVPIALSLLEDNYFQIMCYRSVREYVYSLLKMSLYDDNNINFY
;
A
#
# COMPACT_ATOMS: atom_id res chain seq x y z
N MET A 1 -45.47 -5.58 -34.61
CA MET A 1 -44.72 -4.32 -34.31
C MET A 1 -43.82 -4.64 -33.15
N SER A 2 -42.58 -4.93 -33.48
CA SER A 2 -41.54 -5.34 -32.53
C SER A 2 -40.87 -4.07 -31.99
N ASN A 3 -40.99 -3.85 -30.68
CA ASN A 3 -40.23 -2.79 -30.01
C ASN A 3 -38.88 -3.38 -29.64
N ASP A 4 -37.88 -3.11 -30.47
CA ASP A 4 -36.48 -3.28 -30.12
C ASP A 4 -36.09 -2.26 -29.04
N LEU A 5 -36.16 -2.68 -27.80
CA LEU A 5 -35.44 -1.99 -26.71
C LEU A 5 -33.95 -2.25 -26.89
N LYS A 6 -33.31 -1.36 -27.64
CA LYS A 6 -31.84 -1.21 -27.57
C LYS A 6 -31.49 -0.83 -26.16
N SER A 7 -31.06 -1.79 -25.40
CA SER A 7 -30.28 -1.55 -24.17
C SER A 7 -28.95 -0.93 -24.62
N GLU A 8 -28.88 0.38 -24.69
CA GLU A 8 -27.63 1.09 -24.66
C GLU A 8 -26.98 0.72 -23.34
N SER A 9 -26.02 -0.17 -23.41
CA SER A 9 -25.10 -0.44 -22.31
C SER A 9 -24.33 0.86 -22.06
N TYR A 10 -24.83 1.65 -21.14
CA TYR A 10 -24.05 2.68 -20.48
C TYR A 10 -22.88 1.95 -19.81
N LEU A 11 -21.73 1.97 -20.45
CA LEU A 11 -20.44 1.69 -19.85
C LEU A 11 -19.86 3.05 -19.40
N PRO A 12 -20.24 3.54 -18.21
CA PRO A 12 -19.71 4.79 -17.74
C PRO A 12 -18.33 4.52 -17.15
N THR A 13 -17.35 5.13 -17.73
CA THR A 13 -16.12 5.57 -17.06
C THR A 13 -15.17 4.50 -16.50
N LEU A 14 -15.17 3.27 -16.96
CA LEU A 14 -14.07 2.31 -16.70
C LEU A 14 -12.70 2.84 -17.19
N ASN A 15 -12.68 3.81 -18.10
CA ASN A 15 -11.47 4.43 -18.63
C ASN A 15 -10.80 5.44 -17.66
N ALA A 16 -11.43 5.76 -16.52
CA ALA A 16 -10.91 6.77 -15.59
C ALA A 16 -10.18 6.20 -14.37
N ILE A 17 -10.27 4.87 -14.11
CA ILE A 17 -9.64 4.23 -12.96
C ILE A 17 -8.87 3.00 -13.40
N GLU A 18 -7.62 2.97 -13.00
CA GLU A 18 -6.72 1.86 -13.23
C GLU A 18 -6.53 1.08 -11.92
N LEU A 19 -6.92 -0.19 -11.90
CA LEU A 19 -6.65 -1.15 -10.83
C LEU A 19 -5.63 -2.16 -11.31
N LYS A 20 -4.49 -2.25 -10.64
CA LYS A 20 -3.42 -3.21 -10.96
C LYS A 20 -2.98 -3.97 -9.72
N GLU A 21 -2.64 -5.23 -9.91
CA GLU A 21 -1.84 -5.98 -8.94
C GLU A 21 -0.35 -5.72 -9.20
N VAL A 22 0.38 -5.44 -8.13
CA VAL A 22 1.83 -5.26 -8.18
C VAL A 22 2.48 -6.62 -7.98
N VAL A 23 3.30 -6.99 -8.92
CA VAL A 23 4.12 -8.22 -8.89
C VAL A 23 5.61 -7.85 -8.80
N GLU A 24 6.49 -8.83 -8.53
CA GLU A 24 7.95 -8.65 -8.50
C GLU A 24 8.46 -7.65 -7.44
N PHE A 25 7.85 -7.65 -6.27
CA PHE A 25 8.33 -6.93 -5.09
C PHE A 25 8.76 -7.90 -3.99
N GLY A 26 9.66 -7.42 -3.12
CA GLY A 26 9.99 -8.07 -1.87
C GLY A 26 9.66 -7.16 -0.69
N LEU A 27 9.42 -7.77 0.46
CA LEU A 27 9.09 -7.10 1.71
C LEU A 27 9.94 -7.61 2.86
N LEU A 28 10.53 -6.69 3.64
CA LEU A 28 11.18 -6.99 4.91
C LEU A 28 10.41 -6.31 6.05
N SER A 29 10.07 -7.07 7.07
CA SER A 29 9.69 -6.53 8.37
C SER A 29 10.96 -6.33 9.20
N VAL A 30 11.15 -5.12 9.70
CA VAL A 30 12.26 -4.75 10.59
C VAL A 30 11.65 -4.30 11.90
N ARG A 31 12.00 -5.00 12.99
CA ARG A 31 11.50 -4.71 14.33
C ARG A 31 12.64 -4.42 15.30
N GLY A 32 12.38 -3.52 16.25
CA GLY A 32 13.30 -3.12 17.30
C GLY A 32 13.04 -1.70 17.77
N ASP A 33 13.99 -1.11 18.50
CA ASP A 33 13.93 0.31 18.86
C ASP A 33 14.24 1.18 17.61
N LEU A 34 13.19 1.68 16.95
CA LEU A 34 13.32 2.48 15.73
C LEU A 34 14.04 3.81 15.94
N GLY A 35 14.22 4.25 17.18
CA GLY A 35 15.00 5.43 17.54
C GLY A 35 16.49 5.13 17.77
N SER A 36 16.88 3.87 17.90
CA SER A 36 18.26 3.47 18.10
C SER A 36 19.13 3.86 16.90
N LYS A 37 20.37 4.27 17.20
CA LYS A 37 21.33 4.65 16.16
C LYS A 37 21.60 3.50 15.19
N GLU A 38 21.65 2.29 15.70
CA GLU A 38 21.95 1.07 14.96
C GLU A 38 20.89 0.79 13.88
N ILE A 39 19.59 0.85 14.22
CA ILE A 39 18.50 0.65 13.25
C ILE A 39 18.47 1.82 12.25
N VAL A 40 18.62 3.07 12.72
CA VAL A 40 18.60 4.25 11.84
C VAL A 40 19.75 4.20 10.83
N ASP A 41 20.97 3.90 11.28
CA ASP A 41 22.15 3.82 10.43
C ASP A 41 22.05 2.65 9.45
N SER A 42 21.60 1.47 9.91
CA SER A 42 21.41 0.29 9.08
C SER A 42 20.32 0.51 8.02
N LEU A 43 19.18 1.13 8.39
CA LEU A 43 18.15 1.51 7.43
C LEU A 43 18.69 2.44 6.35
N LYS A 44 19.38 3.50 6.77
CA LYS A 44 19.96 4.51 5.86
C LYS A 44 21.02 3.90 4.94
N SER A 45 21.91 3.06 5.48
CA SER A 45 22.99 2.42 4.71
C SER A 45 22.44 1.41 3.69
N SER A 46 21.34 0.71 4.02
CA SER A 46 20.75 -0.36 3.20
C SER A 46 19.76 0.15 2.18
N THR A 47 19.02 1.21 2.47
CA THR A 47 17.95 1.73 1.62
C THR A 47 18.21 3.12 1.06
N GLY A 48 19.10 3.89 1.68
CA GLY A 48 19.31 5.31 1.42
C GLY A 48 18.16 6.19 1.92
N LEU A 49 17.28 5.65 2.79
CA LEU A 49 16.13 6.32 3.40
C LEU A 49 16.31 6.41 4.91
N VAL A 50 15.58 7.32 5.52
CA VAL A 50 15.50 7.47 6.98
C VAL A 50 14.18 6.93 7.50
N THR A 51 14.09 6.68 8.80
CA THR A 51 12.83 6.27 9.46
C THR A 51 11.75 7.30 9.17
N PRO A 52 10.63 6.90 8.53
CA PRO A 52 9.54 7.83 8.27
C PRO A 52 8.83 8.22 9.57
N ALA A 53 8.22 9.39 9.58
CA ALA A 53 7.38 9.83 10.68
C ALA A 53 6.17 8.89 10.87
N VAL A 54 5.55 8.97 12.04
CA VAL A 54 4.33 8.21 12.37
C VAL A 54 3.28 8.37 11.30
N ARG A 55 2.71 7.25 10.84
CA ARG A 55 1.70 7.19 9.78
C ARG A 55 2.16 7.75 8.43
N ARG A 56 3.46 7.71 8.18
CA ARG A 56 4.05 8.12 6.89
C ARG A 56 4.82 6.97 6.26
N PHE A 57 5.14 7.14 4.99
CA PHE A 57 6.17 6.36 4.32
C PHE A 57 7.18 7.28 3.65
N ALA A 58 8.37 6.77 3.41
CA ALA A 58 9.42 7.42 2.65
C ALA A 58 9.76 6.56 1.41
N SER A 59 10.13 7.20 0.32
CA SER A 59 10.49 6.51 -0.92
C SER A 59 11.73 7.09 -1.57
N LYS A 60 12.52 6.23 -2.22
CA LYS A 60 13.66 6.59 -3.06
C LYS A 60 13.76 5.61 -4.22
N GLY A 61 13.45 6.07 -5.42
CA GLY A 61 13.33 5.19 -6.57
C GLY A 61 12.25 4.13 -6.37
N LYS A 62 12.63 2.86 -6.39
CA LYS A 62 11.70 1.73 -6.19
C LYS A 62 11.73 1.15 -4.76
N VAL A 63 12.45 1.78 -3.85
CA VAL A 63 12.50 1.39 -2.43
C VAL A 63 11.57 2.28 -1.64
N GLU A 64 10.75 1.66 -0.82
CA GLU A 64 9.79 2.33 0.06
C GLU A 64 9.95 1.80 1.48
N VAL A 65 9.85 2.68 2.47
CA VAL A 65 9.88 2.34 3.90
C VAL A 65 8.62 2.88 4.54
N PHE A 66 7.85 2.00 5.18
CA PHE A 66 6.57 2.32 5.81
C PHE A 66 6.70 2.24 7.32
N TRP A 67 6.17 3.22 8.03
CA TRP A 67 6.01 3.16 9.47
C TRP A 67 4.80 2.28 9.83
N MET A 68 5.06 1.09 10.35
CA MET A 68 4.00 0.14 10.70
C MET A 68 3.51 0.31 12.14
N SER A 69 4.43 0.49 13.07
CA SER A 69 4.20 0.74 14.50
C SER A 69 5.42 1.42 15.12
N ASN A 70 5.37 1.69 16.42
CA ASN A 70 6.51 2.31 17.13
C ASN A 70 7.76 1.42 17.15
N ASP A 71 7.59 0.13 16.90
CA ASP A 71 8.63 -0.90 16.91
C ASP A 71 8.81 -1.64 15.58
N GLU A 72 8.07 -1.24 14.53
CA GLU A 72 8.08 -1.95 13.24
C GLU A 72 8.13 -1.02 12.05
N LEU A 73 9.08 -1.27 11.15
CA LEU A 73 9.14 -0.74 9.79
C LEU A 73 8.88 -1.87 8.79
N LEU A 74 8.29 -1.52 7.66
CA LEU A 74 8.19 -2.41 6.52
C LEU A 74 8.96 -1.79 5.35
N ILE A 75 9.92 -2.53 4.79
CA ILE A 75 10.69 -2.12 3.63
C ILE A 75 10.16 -2.87 2.41
N LYS A 76 9.78 -2.14 1.37
CA LYS A 76 9.43 -2.69 0.06
C LYS A 76 10.52 -2.31 -0.94
N ALA A 77 10.93 -3.29 -1.74
CA ALA A 77 11.88 -3.10 -2.84
C ALA A 77 11.60 -4.10 -3.97
N PRO A 78 12.19 -3.94 -5.17
CA PRO A 78 12.16 -4.99 -6.18
C PRO A 78 12.67 -6.31 -5.63
N SER A 79 12.07 -7.44 -6.05
CA SER A 79 12.42 -8.79 -5.54
C SER A 79 13.92 -9.09 -5.60
N LYS A 80 14.62 -8.61 -6.63
CA LYS A 80 16.08 -8.79 -6.78
C LYS A 80 16.88 -7.94 -5.78
N ALA A 81 16.36 -6.80 -5.36
CA ALA A 81 17.06 -5.88 -4.46
C ALA A 81 16.85 -6.23 -2.98
N ILE A 82 15.69 -6.81 -2.64
CA ILE A 82 15.32 -7.07 -1.25
C ILE A 82 16.28 -8.00 -0.53
N VAL A 83 16.83 -9.01 -1.23
CA VAL A 83 17.79 -9.96 -0.67
C VAL A 83 19.09 -9.26 -0.24
N GLY A 84 19.57 -8.32 -1.04
CA GLY A 84 20.75 -7.52 -0.70
C GLY A 84 20.54 -6.62 0.52
N ILE A 85 19.35 -6.00 0.61
CA ILE A 85 18.94 -5.17 1.75
C ILE A 85 18.87 -6.05 3.01
N GLU A 86 18.21 -7.21 2.93
CA GLU A 86 18.07 -8.18 4.03
C GLU A 86 19.43 -8.61 4.56
N THR A 87 20.30 -9.12 3.67
CA THR A 87 21.64 -9.60 4.02
C THR A 87 22.47 -8.51 4.72
N LYS A 88 22.39 -7.28 4.22
CA LYS A 88 23.12 -6.15 4.80
C LYS A 88 22.58 -5.80 6.19
N MET A 89 21.27 -5.67 6.35
CA MET A 89 20.65 -5.35 7.63
C MET A 89 20.89 -6.43 8.68
N LEU A 90 20.77 -7.72 8.31
CA LEU A 90 21.07 -8.84 9.20
C LEU A 90 22.52 -8.81 9.69
N LYS A 91 23.45 -8.45 8.83
CA LYS A 91 24.88 -8.31 9.21
C LYS A 91 25.12 -7.14 10.17
N GLU A 92 24.53 -5.97 9.87
CA GLU A 92 24.74 -4.75 10.65
C GLU A 92 24.04 -4.78 12.01
N LEU A 93 22.90 -5.48 12.10
CA LEU A 93 22.07 -5.56 13.31
C LEU A 93 22.31 -6.86 14.11
N ARG A 94 23.31 -7.66 13.77
CA ARG A 94 23.56 -8.99 14.34
C ARG A 94 23.62 -9.00 15.88
N ASP A 95 24.26 -8.00 16.48
CA ASP A 95 24.51 -7.93 17.92
C ASP A 95 23.49 -7.03 18.65
N PHE A 96 22.43 -6.60 17.94
CA PHE A 96 21.37 -5.74 18.48
C PHE A 96 20.06 -6.49 18.65
N HIS A 97 19.31 -6.12 19.67
CA HIS A 97 17.96 -6.64 19.88
C HIS A 97 17.01 -6.12 18.80
N SER A 98 16.98 -6.84 17.69
CA SER A 98 16.19 -6.51 16.51
C SER A 98 15.79 -7.78 15.76
N SER A 99 14.82 -7.65 14.86
CA SER A 99 14.38 -8.71 13.97
C SER A 99 14.26 -8.17 12.56
N VAL A 100 14.90 -8.85 11.60
CA VAL A 100 14.77 -8.58 10.17
C VAL A 100 14.27 -9.85 9.51
N VAL A 101 13.05 -9.82 8.98
CA VAL A 101 12.37 -11.01 8.44
C VAL A 101 11.82 -10.71 7.05
N ASN A 102 12.16 -11.56 6.09
CA ASN A 102 11.58 -11.52 4.75
C ASN A 102 10.15 -12.05 4.79
N ILE A 103 9.20 -11.19 4.47
CA ILE A 103 7.77 -11.51 4.47
C ILE A 103 7.15 -11.33 3.08
N SER A 104 7.95 -11.38 2.03
CA SER A 104 7.51 -11.15 0.64
C SER A 104 6.30 -11.99 0.24
N ASP A 105 6.29 -13.26 0.65
CA ASP A 105 5.21 -14.20 0.31
C ASP A 105 3.95 -14.04 1.16
N SER A 106 4.01 -13.23 2.22
CA SER A 106 2.87 -13.06 3.15
C SER A 106 1.89 -11.97 2.73
N ARG A 107 2.23 -11.16 1.73
CA ARG A 107 1.46 -9.99 1.32
C ARG A 107 1.16 -9.97 -0.17
N SER A 108 0.06 -9.30 -0.50
CA SER A 108 -0.28 -8.90 -1.87
C SER A 108 -0.46 -7.38 -1.92
N LEU A 109 -0.06 -6.79 -3.05
CA LEU A 109 -0.14 -5.36 -3.30
C LEU A 109 -1.03 -5.09 -4.52
N PHE A 110 -1.87 -4.06 -4.37
CA PHE A 110 -2.65 -3.50 -5.46
C PHE A 110 -2.39 -2.00 -5.56
N THR A 111 -2.57 -1.47 -6.75
CA THR A 111 -2.62 -0.02 -6.94
C THR A 111 -3.95 0.36 -7.58
N ILE A 112 -4.50 1.49 -7.14
CA ILE A 112 -5.67 2.12 -7.74
C ILE A 112 -5.31 3.56 -8.06
N LYS A 113 -5.54 3.96 -9.32
CA LYS A 113 -5.22 5.29 -9.83
C LYS A 113 -6.39 5.85 -10.61
N GLY A 114 -6.75 7.10 -10.35
CA GLY A 114 -7.81 7.82 -11.09
C GLY A 114 -8.65 8.71 -10.19
N ALA A 115 -9.42 9.61 -10.78
CA ALA A 115 -10.16 10.66 -10.08
C ALA A 115 -11.10 10.14 -8.98
N LEU A 116 -11.73 8.99 -9.20
CA LEU A 116 -12.69 8.37 -8.25
C LEU A 116 -12.03 7.43 -7.23
N SER A 117 -10.69 7.32 -7.22
CA SER A 117 -10.01 6.40 -6.31
C SER A 117 -10.28 6.69 -4.83
N ARG A 118 -10.44 7.97 -4.46
CA ARG A 118 -10.78 8.39 -3.08
C ARG A 118 -12.19 7.96 -2.69
N ASP A 119 -13.17 8.15 -3.58
CA ASP A 119 -14.56 7.77 -3.34
C ASP A 119 -14.70 6.25 -3.20
N ILE A 120 -14.03 5.50 -4.10
CA ILE A 120 -14.02 4.03 -4.05
C ILE A 120 -13.43 3.54 -2.72
N LEU A 121 -12.27 4.07 -2.33
CA LEU A 121 -11.66 3.68 -1.07
C LEU A 121 -12.47 4.15 0.15
N GLY A 122 -13.16 5.29 0.05
CA GLY A 122 -14.07 5.81 1.08
C GLY A 122 -15.27 4.91 1.35
N LYS A 123 -15.79 4.22 0.31
CA LYS A 123 -16.85 3.22 0.47
C LYS A 123 -16.38 1.96 1.22
N LEU A 124 -15.12 1.61 1.05
CA LEU A 124 -14.56 0.33 1.51
C LEU A 124 -13.81 0.43 2.85
N CYS A 125 -13.27 1.61 3.18
CA CYS A 125 -12.36 1.80 4.30
C CYS A 125 -12.85 2.91 5.24
N PRO A 126 -12.79 2.73 6.56
CA PRO A 126 -13.16 3.76 7.54
C PRO A 126 -12.02 4.79 7.70
N VAL A 127 -11.66 5.45 6.62
CA VAL A 127 -10.60 6.47 6.55
C VAL A 127 -11.17 7.70 5.86
N ASN A 128 -10.83 8.86 6.38
CA ASN A 128 -11.15 10.12 5.71
C ASN A 128 -10.14 10.36 4.58
N PHE A 129 -10.61 10.28 3.34
CA PHE A 129 -9.80 10.48 2.14
C PHE A 129 -9.85 11.92 1.60
N ASP A 130 -10.39 12.88 2.35
CA ASP A 130 -10.33 14.30 1.98
C ASP A 130 -8.90 14.71 1.63
N LYS A 131 -8.73 15.48 0.54
CA LYS A 131 -7.41 15.88 0.02
C LYS A 131 -6.59 16.70 1.03
N ASN A 132 -7.25 17.41 1.93
CA ASN A 132 -6.60 18.19 2.97
C ASN A 132 -6.15 17.33 4.16
N ILE A 133 -6.75 16.14 4.33
CA ILE A 133 -6.50 15.24 5.44
C ILE A 133 -5.58 14.10 5.04
N PHE A 134 -5.85 13.42 3.92
CA PHE A 134 -5.03 12.31 3.42
C PHE A 134 -4.14 12.79 2.26
N LYS A 135 -2.88 13.07 2.58
CA LYS A 135 -1.91 13.73 1.70
C LYS A 135 -0.89 12.74 1.13
N ILE A 136 -0.22 13.13 0.06
CA ILE A 136 0.90 12.36 -0.52
C ILE A 136 1.94 12.06 0.56
N GLY A 137 2.38 10.80 0.61
CA GLY A 137 3.27 10.27 1.63
C GLY A 137 2.56 9.78 2.90
N ASP A 138 1.24 9.94 3.01
CA ASP A 138 0.48 9.35 4.11
C ASP A 138 0.37 7.84 3.97
N PHE A 139 0.44 7.18 5.12
CA PHE A 139 0.29 5.75 5.27
C PHE A 139 -0.68 5.44 6.40
N ARG A 140 -1.59 4.48 6.19
CA ARG A 140 -2.56 4.07 7.21
C ARG A 140 -2.69 2.55 7.23
N ARG A 141 -2.62 1.99 8.42
CA ARG A 141 -3.12 0.64 8.69
C ARG A 141 -4.59 0.77 9.07
N THR A 142 -5.44 0.07 8.37
CA THR A 142 -6.89 0.14 8.51
C THR A 142 -7.53 -1.19 8.11
N ARG A 143 -8.81 -1.20 7.85
CA ARG A 143 -9.51 -2.34 7.26
C ARG A 143 -10.18 -1.94 5.96
N MET A 144 -10.33 -2.90 5.06
CA MET A 144 -11.19 -2.83 3.89
C MET A 144 -12.33 -3.81 4.13
N ALA A 145 -13.54 -3.29 4.31
CA ALA A 145 -14.67 -4.07 4.82
C ALA A 145 -14.26 -4.86 6.08
N GLN A 146 -14.10 -6.17 6.00
CA GLN A 146 -13.82 -7.05 7.14
C GLN A 146 -12.33 -7.40 7.33
N VAL A 147 -11.46 -7.08 6.38
CA VAL A 147 -10.06 -7.54 6.41
C VAL A 147 -9.07 -6.40 6.66
N PRO A 148 -7.98 -6.67 7.42
CA PRO A 148 -6.95 -5.68 7.65
C PRO A 148 -6.15 -5.41 6.38
N ILE A 149 -5.92 -4.13 6.13
CA ILE A 149 -5.07 -3.63 5.05
C ILE A 149 -4.15 -2.54 5.55
N ALA A 150 -3.15 -2.22 4.72
CA ALA A 150 -2.41 -0.96 4.80
C ALA A 150 -2.53 -0.24 3.46
N LEU A 151 -2.65 1.08 3.50
CA LEU A 151 -2.73 1.90 2.29
C LEU A 151 -1.86 3.13 2.39
N SER A 152 -1.33 3.56 1.25
CA SER A 152 -0.50 4.75 1.09
C SER A 152 -0.93 5.54 -0.12
N LEU A 153 -0.79 6.86 -0.06
CA LEU A 153 -1.01 7.76 -1.19
C LEU A 153 0.35 8.10 -1.82
N LEU A 154 0.59 7.55 -3.00
CA LEU A 154 1.85 7.70 -3.74
C LEU A 154 1.93 9.05 -4.48
N GLU A 155 0.85 9.38 -5.19
CA GLU A 155 0.64 10.62 -5.95
C GLU A 155 -0.82 11.05 -5.78
N ASP A 156 -1.22 12.20 -6.30
CA ASP A 156 -2.64 12.57 -6.26
C ASP A 156 -3.49 11.51 -6.96
N ASN A 157 -4.51 11.03 -6.23
CA ASN A 157 -5.42 9.98 -6.68
C ASN A 157 -4.73 8.66 -7.10
N TYR A 158 -3.52 8.40 -6.59
CA TYR A 158 -2.78 7.16 -6.82
C TYR A 158 -2.44 6.48 -5.50
N PHE A 159 -3.19 5.44 -5.16
CA PHE A 159 -3.04 4.70 -3.91
C PHE A 159 -2.39 3.35 -4.13
N GLN A 160 -1.62 2.92 -3.14
CA GLN A 160 -1.14 1.55 -2.99
C GLN A 160 -1.84 0.91 -1.80
N ILE A 161 -2.32 -0.32 -1.99
CA ILE A 161 -3.06 -1.09 -1.00
C ILE A 161 -2.31 -2.40 -0.78
N MET A 162 -2.02 -2.70 0.47
CA MET A 162 -1.35 -3.93 0.89
C MET A 162 -2.28 -4.74 1.78
N CYS A 163 -2.44 -6.02 1.49
CA CYS A 163 -3.21 -6.95 2.30
C CYS A 163 -2.43 -8.24 2.57
N TYR A 164 -2.92 -9.08 3.47
CA TYR A 164 -2.41 -10.43 3.60
C TYR A 164 -2.72 -11.27 2.37
N ARG A 165 -1.80 -12.14 1.99
CA ARG A 165 -1.97 -13.01 0.82
C ARG A 165 -3.22 -13.91 0.91
N SER A 166 -3.55 -14.36 2.09
CA SER A 166 -4.74 -15.19 2.36
C SER A 166 -6.07 -14.53 1.99
N VAL A 167 -6.12 -13.19 1.98
CA VAL A 167 -7.33 -12.41 1.64
C VAL A 167 -7.22 -11.66 0.32
N ARG A 168 -6.21 -12.01 -0.50
CA ARG A 168 -5.91 -11.37 -1.78
C ARG A 168 -7.14 -11.33 -2.70
N GLU A 169 -7.77 -12.46 -2.94
CA GLU A 169 -8.92 -12.57 -3.85
C GLU A 169 -10.13 -11.78 -3.35
N TYR A 170 -10.34 -11.77 -2.03
CA TYR A 170 -11.41 -10.98 -1.42
C TYR A 170 -11.19 -9.48 -1.64
N VAL A 171 -9.98 -8.97 -1.36
CA VAL A 171 -9.63 -7.56 -1.55
C VAL A 171 -9.73 -7.16 -3.02
N TYR A 172 -9.20 -8.00 -3.93
CA TYR A 172 -9.28 -7.75 -5.36
C TYR A 172 -10.72 -7.68 -5.86
N SER A 173 -11.56 -8.63 -5.43
CA SER A 173 -12.97 -8.66 -5.79
C SER A 173 -13.76 -7.45 -5.28
N LEU A 174 -13.50 -7.02 -4.03
CA LEU A 174 -14.11 -5.81 -3.49
C LEU A 174 -13.73 -4.56 -4.30
N LEU A 175 -12.44 -4.40 -4.58
CA LEU A 175 -11.95 -3.28 -5.40
C LEU A 175 -12.61 -3.32 -6.78
N LYS A 176 -12.61 -4.50 -7.43
CA LYS A 176 -13.18 -4.67 -8.76
C LYS A 176 -14.70 -4.38 -8.78
N MET A 177 -15.45 -4.89 -7.81
CA MET A 177 -16.90 -4.63 -7.71
C MET A 177 -17.19 -3.14 -7.54
N SER A 178 -16.40 -2.45 -6.73
CA SER A 178 -16.58 -1.01 -6.49
C SER A 178 -16.25 -0.13 -7.70
N LEU A 179 -15.59 -0.67 -8.72
CA LEU A 179 -15.38 0.03 -10.01
C LEU A 179 -16.64 0.02 -10.89
N TYR A 180 -17.52 -0.99 -10.71
CA TYR A 180 -18.75 -1.14 -11.49
C TYR A 180 -19.98 -0.50 -10.82
N ASP A 181 -19.83 -0.01 -9.59
CA ASP A 181 -20.91 0.60 -8.84
C ASP A 181 -21.12 2.05 -9.29
N ASP A 182 -22.22 2.32 -10.00
CA ASP A 182 -22.60 3.64 -10.54
C ASP A 182 -22.90 4.68 -9.45
N ASN A 183 -22.95 4.28 -8.19
CA ASN A 183 -23.21 5.16 -7.06
C ASN A 183 -21.94 5.95 -6.66
N ASN A 184 -21.54 6.90 -7.51
CA ASN A 184 -20.52 7.88 -7.15
C ASN A 184 -21.04 8.76 -6.02
N ILE A 185 -20.44 8.66 -4.85
CA ILE A 185 -20.87 9.40 -3.67
C ILE A 185 -20.45 10.88 -3.77
N ASN A 186 -19.48 11.22 -4.63
CA ASN A 186 -18.90 12.57 -4.80
C ASN A 186 -18.56 13.24 -3.46
N PHE A 187 -17.97 12.47 -2.54
CA PHE A 187 -17.71 12.91 -1.17
C PHE A 187 -16.36 13.62 -1.04
N TYR A 188 -15.43 13.40 -1.97
CA TYR A 188 -14.04 13.89 -1.89
C TYR A 188 -13.59 14.60 -3.16
#